data_7b739647476f7d647df775fbde697eb3
#
_entry.id   7b739647476f7d647df775fbde697eb3
#
_cell.length_a   1.000
_cell.length_b   1.000
_cell.length_c   1.000
_cell.angle_alpha   90.00
_cell.angle_beta   90.00
_cell.angle_gamma   90.00
#
_symmetry.space_group_name_H-M   'P 1'
#
loop_
_entity.id
_entity.type
_entity.pdbx_description
1 polymer ?
#
loop_
_entity_poly.entity_id
_entity_poly.type
_entity_poly.pdbx_seq_one_letter_code
_entity_poly.pdbx_strand_id
1 'polypeptide(L)'
;WRDWSSDVCSSDLEQALVVVELLDSLQLTRCSLFGHSMGGSIAIEAAELLGRRVQALLVSEPNLYAGGGMYSRAIVAQPEAEFVARGFADLLAAETSPWSGCLQNSAPWAVWRAASSLICGSDTPWFTQLCQLRCQKMLIVGERSLPYADSDLVQAQGIPVGIVPHAGHSMAWENPQGLAQLIASHS
;
A
#
# COMPACT_ATOMS: atom_id res chain seq x y z
N TRP A 1 3.31 21.11 17.63
CA TRP A 1 2.90 19.72 17.48
C TRP A 1 1.51 19.69 16.85
N ARG A 2 1.39 19.30 15.59
CA ARG A 2 0.09 19.01 15.01
C ARG A 2 -0.46 17.79 15.75
N ASP A 3 -1.69 17.90 16.21
CA ASP A 3 -2.39 16.73 16.75
C ASP A 3 -2.73 15.81 15.58
N TRP A 4 -1.94 14.79 15.40
CA TRP A 4 -2.09 13.78 14.35
C TRP A 4 -3.33 12.90 14.56
N SER A 5 -4.04 13.05 15.67
CA SER A 5 -5.20 12.21 16.00
C SER A 5 -6.52 12.72 15.44
N SER A 6 -6.61 14.00 15.02
CA SER A 6 -7.87 14.65 14.66
C SER A 6 -8.05 14.97 13.17
N ASP A 7 -6.96 15.07 12.38
CA ASP A 7 -7.00 15.40 10.95
C ASP A 7 -6.40 14.27 10.12
N VAL A 8 -6.84 13.05 10.36
CA VAL A 8 -6.22 11.87 9.76
C VAL A 8 -6.53 11.81 8.27
N CYS A 9 -5.45 11.69 7.53
CA CYS A 9 -5.39 11.44 6.12
C CYS A 9 -6.28 10.29 5.72
N SER A 10 -7.24 10.53 4.87
CA SER A 10 -8.24 9.56 4.44
C SER A 10 -8.03 9.09 3.00
N SER A 11 -7.26 9.81 2.21
CA SER A 11 -6.90 9.43 0.85
C SER A 11 -5.46 8.91 0.76
N ASP A 12 -5.17 8.16 -0.30
CA ASP A 12 -3.82 7.64 -0.55
C ASP A 12 -2.83 8.79 -0.70
N LEU A 13 -3.22 9.88 -1.36
CA LEU A 13 -2.41 11.08 -1.51
C LEU A 13 -2.12 11.76 -0.15
N GLU A 14 -3.13 11.90 0.71
CA GLU A 14 -2.91 12.48 2.05
C GLU A 14 -1.95 11.64 2.88
N GLN A 15 -2.06 10.30 2.80
CA GLN A 15 -1.13 9.38 3.45
C GLN A 15 0.29 9.50 2.86
N ALA A 16 0.41 9.67 1.54
CA ALA A 16 1.70 9.93 0.89
C ALA A 16 2.33 11.25 1.37
N LEU A 17 1.54 12.30 1.55
CA LEU A 17 2.01 13.58 2.13
C LEU A 17 2.52 13.41 3.56
N VAL A 18 1.87 12.57 4.38
CA VAL A 18 2.39 12.25 5.74
C VAL A 18 3.76 11.57 5.66
N VAL A 19 3.98 10.67 4.71
CA VAL A 19 5.30 10.04 4.50
C VAL A 19 6.33 11.11 4.16
N VAL A 20 6.02 12.05 3.28
CA VAL A 20 6.91 13.16 2.92
C VAL A 20 7.24 14.02 4.13
N GLU A 21 6.22 14.46 4.88
CA GLU A 21 6.41 15.28 6.09
C GLU A 21 7.25 14.57 7.17
N LEU A 22 7.06 13.25 7.33
CA LEU A 22 7.87 12.45 8.24
C LEU A 22 9.34 12.45 7.81
N LEU A 23 9.64 12.19 6.53
CA LEU A 23 11.00 12.19 6.02
C LEU A 23 11.66 13.58 6.12
N ASP A 24 10.88 14.64 5.94
CA ASP A 24 11.35 16.02 6.13
C ASP A 24 11.67 16.29 7.60
N SER A 25 10.81 15.89 8.51
CA SER A 25 11.01 16.06 9.96
C SER A 25 12.24 15.30 10.46
N LEU A 26 12.51 14.14 9.87
CA LEU A 26 13.70 13.33 10.16
C LEU A 26 14.95 13.80 9.39
N GLN A 27 14.84 14.82 8.55
CA GLN A 27 15.91 15.36 7.71
C GLN A 27 16.55 14.30 6.79
N LEU A 28 15.77 13.28 6.38
CA LEU A 28 16.22 12.23 5.48
C LEU A 28 16.21 12.74 4.04
N THR A 29 17.38 12.93 3.47
CA THR A 29 17.55 13.43 2.09
C THR A 29 17.52 12.32 1.05
N ARG A 30 17.67 11.07 1.46
CA ARG A 30 17.63 9.87 0.60
C ARG A 30 16.95 8.72 1.35
N CYS A 31 16.13 7.94 0.64
CA CYS A 31 15.43 6.79 1.21
C CYS A 31 15.17 5.72 0.14
N SER A 32 14.95 4.50 0.59
CA SER A 32 14.23 3.46 -0.15
C SER A 32 12.85 3.29 0.47
N LEU A 33 11.84 3.08 -0.35
CA LEU A 33 10.47 2.87 0.10
C LEU A 33 10.02 1.44 -0.20
N PHE A 34 9.34 0.85 0.77
CA PHE A 34 8.63 -0.40 0.58
C PHE A 34 7.16 -0.20 0.94
N GLY A 35 6.26 -0.63 0.05
CA GLY A 35 4.82 -0.57 0.28
C GLY A 35 4.14 -1.89 -0.06
N HIS A 36 3.21 -2.32 0.79
CA HIS A 36 2.44 -3.55 0.59
C HIS A 36 0.95 -3.24 0.39
N SER A 37 0.32 -3.89 -0.60
CA SER A 37 -1.11 -3.73 -0.87
C SER A 37 -1.47 -2.24 -1.08
N MET A 38 -2.44 -1.69 -0.36
CA MET A 38 -2.76 -0.25 -0.36
C MET A 38 -1.54 0.63 -0.03
N GLY A 39 -0.67 0.17 0.89
CA GLY A 39 0.58 0.87 1.18
C GLY A 39 1.54 0.94 -0.01
N GLY A 40 1.38 0.05 -1.00
CA GLY A 40 2.10 0.13 -2.28
C GLY A 40 1.66 1.29 -3.14
N SER A 41 0.35 1.57 -3.22
CA SER A 41 -0.19 2.75 -3.92
C SER A 41 0.28 4.03 -3.25
N ILE A 42 0.22 4.08 -1.92
CA ILE A 42 0.72 5.22 -1.11
C ILE A 42 2.22 5.43 -1.34
N ALA A 43 3.01 4.35 -1.38
CA ALA A 43 4.45 4.43 -1.61
C ALA A 43 4.79 4.93 -3.02
N ILE A 44 3.98 4.59 -4.03
CA ILE A 44 4.12 5.12 -5.40
C ILE A 44 3.88 6.63 -5.41
N GLU A 45 2.79 7.11 -4.81
CA GLU A 45 2.51 8.55 -4.71
C GLU A 45 3.57 9.30 -3.90
N ALA A 46 4.00 8.74 -2.78
CA ALA A 46 5.08 9.31 -1.99
C ALA A 46 6.39 9.39 -2.78
N ALA A 47 6.69 8.37 -3.59
CA ALA A 47 7.89 8.37 -4.44
C ALA A 47 7.82 9.44 -5.54
N GLU A 48 6.65 9.70 -6.11
CA GLU A 48 6.46 10.79 -7.08
C GLU A 48 6.72 12.15 -6.42
N LEU A 49 6.14 12.39 -5.24
CA LEU A 49 6.34 13.63 -4.48
C LEU A 49 7.80 13.83 -4.05
N LEU A 50 8.47 12.78 -3.61
CA LEU A 50 9.86 12.82 -3.14
C LEU A 50 10.88 12.92 -4.28
N GLY A 51 10.52 12.45 -5.48
CA GLY A 51 11.36 12.51 -6.67
C GLY A 51 12.73 11.87 -6.48
N ARG A 52 13.80 12.64 -6.67
CA ARG A 52 15.19 12.15 -6.59
C ARG A 52 15.66 11.69 -5.20
N ARG A 53 14.87 11.93 -4.16
CA ARG A 53 15.17 11.43 -2.81
C ARG A 53 14.99 9.92 -2.71
N VAL A 54 14.12 9.34 -3.56
CA VAL A 54 13.87 7.89 -3.58
C VAL A 54 14.94 7.20 -4.42
N GLN A 55 15.67 6.29 -3.80
CA GLN A 55 16.70 5.47 -4.44
C GLN A 55 16.09 4.19 -5.03
N ALA A 56 15.24 3.53 -4.25
CA ALA A 56 14.51 2.35 -4.66
C ALA A 56 13.06 2.40 -4.16
N LEU A 57 12.15 1.91 -4.97
CA LEU A 57 10.76 1.67 -4.63
C LEU A 57 10.42 0.21 -4.87
N LEU A 58 10.09 -0.49 -3.80
CA LEU A 58 9.64 -1.86 -3.84
C LEU A 58 8.16 -1.89 -3.45
N VAL A 59 7.34 -2.53 -4.25
CA VAL A 59 5.91 -2.66 -3.98
C VAL A 59 5.50 -4.12 -4.01
N SER A 60 4.78 -4.58 -2.98
CA SER A 60 4.29 -5.95 -2.94
C SER A 60 2.77 -5.99 -3.12
N GLU A 61 2.36 -6.64 -4.21
CA GLU A 61 0.95 -6.79 -4.59
C GLU A 61 0.11 -5.51 -4.40
N PRO A 62 0.58 -4.37 -4.95
CA PRO A 62 -0.10 -3.09 -4.80
C PRO A 62 -1.41 -3.04 -5.59
N ASN A 63 -2.25 -2.05 -5.28
CA ASN A 63 -3.28 -1.63 -6.20
C ASN A 63 -2.64 -0.67 -7.24
N LEU A 64 -2.62 -1.08 -8.50
CA LEU A 64 -2.06 -0.28 -9.59
C LEU A 64 -3.11 0.55 -10.34
N TYR A 65 -4.38 0.24 -10.11
CA TYR A 65 -5.53 0.88 -10.76
C TYR A 65 -6.65 1.14 -9.75
N ALA A 66 -7.54 2.07 -10.09
CA ALA A 66 -8.78 2.29 -9.37
C ALA A 66 -9.63 1.01 -9.28
N GLY A 67 -10.54 0.95 -8.32
CA GLY A 67 -11.46 -0.17 -8.12
C GLY A 67 -11.17 -1.02 -6.88
N GLY A 68 -10.05 -0.78 -6.21
CA GLY A 68 -9.69 -1.42 -4.94
C GLY A 68 -9.61 -2.95 -4.99
N GLY A 69 -9.34 -3.53 -3.84
CA GLY A 69 -9.33 -4.98 -3.62
C GLY A 69 -10.66 -5.51 -3.06
N MET A 70 -10.67 -6.77 -2.69
CA MET A 70 -11.84 -7.44 -2.10
C MET A 70 -12.31 -6.75 -0.81
N TYR A 71 -11.38 -6.42 0.08
CA TYR A 71 -11.69 -5.76 1.36
C TYR A 71 -12.24 -4.35 1.16
N SER A 72 -11.59 -3.51 0.36
CA SER A 72 -12.05 -2.14 0.13
C SER A 72 -13.43 -2.10 -0.50
N ARG A 73 -13.72 -2.99 -1.44
CA ARG A 73 -15.06 -3.12 -2.02
C ARG A 73 -16.13 -3.53 -1.00
N ALA A 74 -15.81 -4.48 -0.13
CA ALA A 74 -16.71 -4.91 0.94
C ALA A 74 -16.98 -3.79 1.96
N ILE A 75 -15.97 -3.02 2.30
CA ILE A 75 -16.07 -1.89 3.23
C ILE A 75 -16.99 -0.79 2.66
N VAL A 76 -16.76 -0.36 1.42
CA VAL A 76 -17.56 0.73 0.81
C VAL A 76 -18.92 0.27 0.26
N ALA A 77 -19.23 -1.03 0.31
CA ALA A 77 -20.55 -1.54 -0.04
C ALA A 77 -21.65 -1.00 0.90
N GLN A 78 -21.28 -0.46 2.05
CA GLN A 78 -22.18 0.18 3.01
C GLN A 78 -21.79 1.66 3.18
N PRO A 79 -22.76 2.55 3.50
CA PRO A 79 -22.48 3.95 3.77
C PRO A 79 -21.48 4.14 4.93
N GLU A 80 -20.67 5.22 4.90
CA GLU A 80 -19.69 5.52 5.95
C GLU A 80 -20.31 5.47 7.36
N ALA A 81 -21.47 6.10 7.55
CA ALA A 81 -22.13 6.15 8.86
C ALA A 81 -22.54 4.75 9.36
N GLU A 82 -22.97 3.87 8.48
CA GLU A 82 -23.33 2.49 8.83
C GLU A 82 -22.08 1.65 9.15
N PHE A 83 -21.03 1.80 8.33
CA PHE A 83 -19.75 1.13 8.59
C PHE A 83 -19.17 1.56 9.93
N VAL A 84 -19.13 2.86 10.22
CA VAL A 84 -18.63 3.39 11.50
C VAL A 84 -19.45 2.91 12.67
N ALA A 85 -20.79 2.83 12.54
CA ALA A 85 -21.67 2.43 13.63
C ALA A 85 -21.63 0.92 13.94
N ARG A 86 -21.43 0.06 12.93
CA ARG A 86 -21.51 -1.40 13.08
C ARG A 86 -20.52 -2.16 12.20
N GLY A 87 -20.41 -1.81 10.91
CA GLY A 87 -19.65 -2.58 9.94
C GLY A 87 -18.18 -2.78 10.30
N PHE A 88 -17.59 -1.81 10.99
CA PHE A 88 -16.20 -1.93 11.46
C PHE A 88 -16.06 -3.01 12.57
N ALA A 89 -17.00 -3.07 13.50
CA ALA A 89 -17.00 -4.10 14.53
C ALA A 89 -17.21 -5.50 13.92
N ASP A 90 -18.10 -5.61 12.94
CA ASP A 90 -18.34 -6.85 12.21
C ASP A 90 -17.11 -7.30 11.42
N LEU A 91 -16.45 -6.36 10.74
CA LEU A 91 -15.18 -6.62 10.02
C LEU A 91 -14.11 -7.12 10.98
N LEU A 92 -13.96 -6.45 12.13
CA LEU A 92 -12.98 -6.82 13.14
C LEU A 92 -13.25 -8.20 13.76
N ALA A 93 -14.52 -8.52 14.00
CA ALA A 93 -14.92 -9.83 14.52
C ALA A 93 -14.69 -10.98 13.51
N ALA A 94 -14.78 -10.68 12.22
CA ALA A 94 -14.55 -11.65 11.14
C ALA A 94 -13.07 -11.83 10.79
N GLU A 95 -12.22 -10.85 11.15
CA GLU A 95 -10.80 -10.86 10.79
C GLU A 95 -9.98 -11.72 11.76
N THR A 96 -9.46 -12.82 11.25
CA THR A 96 -8.69 -13.80 12.05
C THR A 96 -7.19 -13.79 11.74
N SER A 97 -6.76 -13.01 10.73
CA SER A 97 -5.35 -12.89 10.38
C SER A 97 -4.60 -11.96 11.35
N PRO A 98 -3.26 -11.96 11.32
CA PRO A 98 -2.46 -11.01 12.09
C PRO A 98 -2.76 -9.53 11.80
N TRP A 99 -3.39 -9.22 10.67
CA TRP A 99 -3.84 -7.87 10.32
C TRP A 99 -4.89 -7.32 11.30
N SER A 100 -5.63 -8.19 12.00
CA SER A 100 -6.61 -7.79 13.02
C SER A 100 -6.02 -6.84 14.06
N GLY A 101 -4.76 -7.04 14.47
CA GLY A 101 -4.08 -6.17 15.42
C GLY A 101 -3.86 -4.75 14.91
N CYS A 102 -3.56 -4.59 13.61
CA CYS A 102 -3.45 -3.28 12.98
C CYS A 102 -4.84 -2.63 12.85
N LEU A 103 -5.83 -3.40 12.45
CA LEU A 103 -7.21 -2.93 12.29
C LEU A 103 -7.79 -2.41 13.60
N GLN A 104 -7.55 -3.10 14.73
CA GLN A 104 -8.00 -2.69 16.08
C GLN A 104 -7.51 -1.29 16.48
N ASN A 105 -6.36 -0.86 15.96
CA ASN A 105 -5.77 0.43 16.25
C ASN A 105 -6.15 1.52 15.23
N SER A 106 -7.05 1.19 14.30
CA SER A 106 -7.49 2.12 13.26
C SER A 106 -8.82 2.77 13.62
N ALA A 107 -9.01 4.03 13.26
CA ALA A 107 -10.31 4.69 13.39
C ALA A 107 -11.27 4.15 12.31
N PRO A 108 -12.51 3.75 12.67
CA PRO A 108 -13.46 3.17 11.70
C PRO A 108 -13.70 4.04 10.47
N TRP A 109 -13.89 5.36 10.68
CA TRP A 109 -14.08 6.29 9.57
C TRP A 109 -12.86 6.41 8.65
N ALA A 110 -11.64 6.31 9.22
CA ALA A 110 -10.40 6.35 8.43
C ALA A 110 -10.26 5.11 7.54
N VAL A 111 -10.63 3.93 8.07
CA VAL A 111 -10.66 2.67 7.31
C VAL A 111 -11.63 2.77 6.14
N TRP A 112 -12.85 3.32 6.36
CA TRP A 112 -13.83 3.48 5.29
C TRP A 112 -13.36 4.45 4.21
N ARG A 113 -12.80 5.59 4.61
CA ARG A 113 -12.31 6.62 3.67
C ARG A 113 -11.10 6.16 2.89
N ALA A 114 -10.16 5.49 3.53
CA ALA A 114 -9.02 4.87 2.84
C ALA A 114 -9.49 3.82 1.82
N ALA A 115 -10.46 2.98 2.17
CA ALA A 115 -11.06 2.04 1.24
C ALA A 115 -11.76 2.75 0.08
N SER A 116 -12.48 3.84 0.34
CA SER A 116 -13.13 4.66 -0.68
C SER A 116 -12.13 5.33 -1.61
N SER A 117 -11.04 5.88 -1.09
CA SER A 117 -9.95 6.45 -1.88
C SER A 117 -9.36 5.41 -2.84
N LEU A 118 -9.07 4.22 -2.35
CA LEU A 118 -8.52 3.13 -3.16
C LEU A 118 -9.49 2.69 -4.30
N ILE A 119 -10.80 2.76 -4.05
CA ILE A 119 -11.83 2.51 -5.07
C ILE A 119 -11.85 3.62 -6.13
N CYS A 120 -11.79 4.88 -5.70
CA CYS A 120 -11.76 6.03 -6.61
C CYS A 120 -10.46 6.07 -7.43
N GLY A 121 -9.35 5.69 -6.82
CA GLY A 121 -8.03 5.74 -7.42
C GLY A 121 -7.44 7.14 -7.43
N SER A 122 -6.27 7.27 -8.03
CA SER A 122 -5.56 8.53 -8.26
C SER A 122 -5.88 9.10 -9.64
N ASP A 123 -5.77 10.41 -9.82
CA ASP A 123 -5.97 11.10 -11.12
C ASP A 123 -5.09 10.51 -12.23
N THR A 124 -3.84 10.19 -11.89
CA THR A 124 -2.96 9.39 -12.74
C THR A 124 -2.89 7.97 -12.18
N PRO A 125 -3.25 6.92 -12.94
CA PRO A 125 -3.17 5.55 -12.44
C PRO A 125 -1.81 5.24 -11.82
N TRP A 126 -1.78 4.57 -10.67
CA TRP A 126 -0.53 4.22 -9.96
C TRP A 126 0.42 3.40 -10.83
N PHE A 127 -0.11 2.59 -11.76
CA PHE A 127 0.71 1.92 -12.76
C PHE A 127 1.50 2.91 -13.62
N THR A 128 0.85 3.97 -14.10
CA THR A 128 1.50 5.01 -14.91
C THR A 128 2.55 5.75 -14.11
N GLN A 129 2.23 6.16 -12.88
CA GLN A 129 3.18 6.79 -11.96
C GLN A 129 4.39 5.88 -11.73
N LEU A 130 4.16 4.60 -11.38
CA LEU A 130 5.22 3.62 -11.16
C LEU A 130 6.15 3.51 -12.37
N CYS A 131 5.61 3.46 -13.58
CA CYS A 131 6.42 3.39 -14.80
C CYS A 131 7.29 4.62 -15.00
N GLN A 132 6.80 5.83 -14.66
CA GLN A 132 7.48 7.10 -14.87
C GLN A 132 8.59 7.41 -13.85
N LEU A 133 8.53 6.79 -12.65
CA LEU A 133 9.56 6.99 -11.63
C LEU A 133 10.95 6.58 -12.14
N ARG A 134 11.97 7.35 -11.75
CA ARG A 134 13.36 7.18 -12.21
C ARG A 134 14.25 6.41 -11.23
N CYS A 135 13.72 6.02 -10.06
CA CYS A 135 14.44 5.19 -9.10
C CYS A 135 14.49 3.72 -9.53
N GLN A 136 15.25 2.90 -8.81
CA GLN A 136 15.15 1.45 -8.91
C GLN A 136 13.75 1.01 -8.48
N LYS A 137 13.18 0.01 -9.16
CA LYS A 137 11.81 -0.45 -8.90
C LYS A 137 11.76 -1.96 -8.91
N MET A 138 10.88 -2.54 -8.07
CA MET A 138 10.57 -3.96 -8.10
C MET A 138 9.10 -4.17 -7.70
N LEU A 139 8.42 -5.05 -8.43
CA LEU A 139 7.19 -5.66 -7.97
C LEU A 139 7.53 -6.95 -7.22
N ILE A 140 6.96 -7.14 -6.05
CA ILE A 140 7.12 -8.37 -5.26
C ILE A 140 5.77 -9.08 -5.20
N VAL A 141 5.75 -10.39 -5.46
CA VAL A 141 4.54 -11.20 -5.50
C VAL A 141 4.76 -12.46 -4.68
N GLY A 142 3.77 -12.88 -3.91
CA GLY A 142 3.78 -14.18 -3.24
C GLY A 142 3.58 -15.31 -4.25
N GLU A 143 4.32 -16.40 -4.09
CA GLU A 143 4.23 -17.58 -4.97
C GLU A 143 2.79 -18.11 -5.10
N ARG A 144 2.02 -18.09 -3.99
CA ARG A 144 0.63 -18.56 -3.98
C ARG A 144 -0.38 -17.57 -4.58
N SER A 145 0.05 -16.34 -4.86
CA SER A 145 -0.76 -15.35 -5.58
C SER A 145 -0.66 -15.47 -7.09
N LEU A 146 0.20 -16.33 -7.58
CA LEU A 146 0.38 -16.54 -9.02
C LEU A 146 -0.78 -17.36 -9.63
N PRO A 147 -1.19 -17.07 -10.87
CA PRO A 147 -0.73 -15.98 -11.74
C PRO A 147 -1.21 -14.60 -11.24
N TYR A 148 -0.30 -13.65 -11.10
CA TYR A 148 -0.63 -12.27 -10.69
C TYR A 148 -0.78 -11.39 -11.93
N ALA A 149 -1.99 -10.86 -12.14
CA ALA A 149 -2.39 -10.22 -13.39
C ALA A 149 -1.47 -9.06 -13.83
N ASP A 150 -0.94 -8.30 -12.86
CA ASP A 150 -0.11 -7.13 -13.17
C ASP A 150 1.36 -7.47 -13.46
N SER A 151 1.79 -8.72 -13.18
CA SER A 151 3.20 -9.11 -13.35
C SER A 151 3.71 -8.92 -14.76
N ASP A 152 2.96 -9.40 -15.76
CA ASP A 152 3.35 -9.29 -17.16
C ASP A 152 3.38 -7.83 -17.63
N LEU A 153 2.42 -7.03 -17.17
CA LEU A 153 2.34 -5.60 -17.51
C LEU A 153 3.54 -4.84 -16.95
N VAL A 154 3.90 -5.12 -15.69
CA VAL A 154 5.03 -4.48 -15.00
C VAL A 154 6.36 -4.92 -15.62
N GLN A 155 6.52 -6.21 -15.93
CA GLN A 155 7.71 -6.74 -16.61
C GLN A 155 7.89 -6.15 -18.02
N ALA A 156 6.81 -5.93 -18.75
CA ALA A 156 6.85 -5.31 -20.07
C ALA A 156 7.39 -3.86 -20.02
N GLN A 157 7.35 -3.20 -18.85
CA GLN A 157 7.96 -1.89 -18.60
C GLN A 157 9.41 -1.98 -18.09
N GLY A 158 10.00 -3.18 -18.11
CA GLY A 158 11.38 -3.41 -17.62
C GLY A 158 11.51 -3.37 -16.10
N ILE A 159 10.41 -3.46 -15.35
CA ILE A 159 10.42 -3.51 -13.89
C ILE A 159 10.51 -4.98 -13.46
N PRO A 160 11.54 -5.38 -12.70
CA PRO A 160 11.70 -6.76 -12.26
C PRO A 160 10.58 -7.18 -11.31
N VAL A 161 10.24 -8.49 -11.36
CA VAL A 161 9.28 -9.12 -10.46
C VAL A 161 10.04 -10.14 -9.60
N GLY A 162 9.99 -9.92 -8.28
CA GLY A 162 10.52 -10.84 -7.27
C GLY A 162 9.42 -11.73 -6.70
N ILE A 163 9.71 -13.02 -6.51
CA ILE A 163 8.75 -13.96 -5.94
C ILE A 163 9.16 -14.34 -4.52
N VAL A 164 8.23 -14.21 -3.58
CA VAL A 164 8.40 -14.71 -2.20
C VAL A 164 7.87 -16.16 -2.16
N PRO A 165 8.76 -17.15 -1.98
CA PRO A 165 8.35 -18.55 -1.99
C PRO A 165 7.45 -18.86 -0.79
N HIS A 166 6.52 -19.80 -0.98
CA HIS A 166 5.58 -20.28 0.05
C HIS A 166 4.72 -19.20 0.72
N ALA A 167 4.55 -18.05 0.06
CA ALA A 167 3.73 -16.93 0.52
C ALA A 167 2.65 -16.57 -0.48
N GLY A 168 1.54 -16.03 0.01
CA GLY A 168 0.50 -15.35 -0.75
C GLY A 168 0.52 -13.85 -0.44
N HIS A 169 -0.66 -13.22 -0.47
CA HIS A 169 -0.79 -11.77 -0.20
C HIS A 169 -0.20 -11.35 1.16
N SER A 170 -0.36 -12.18 2.19
CA SER A 170 0.14 -11.89 3.55
C SER A 170 1.61 -12.28 3.74
N MET A 171 2.46 -12.05 2.75
CA MET A 171 3.85 -12.53 2.70
C MET A 171 4.72 -12.07 3.89
N ALA A 172 4.41 -10.93 4.52
CA ALA A 172 5.12 -10.45 5.70
C ALA A 172 4.95 -11.37 6.92
N TRP A 173 3.89 -12.15 6.98
CA TRP A 173 3.64 -13.14 8.04
C TRP A 173 3.95 -14.56 7.58
N GLU A 174 3.73 -14.85 6.29
CA GLU A 174 3.86 -16.20 5.77
C GLU A 174 5.31 -16.59 5.47
N ASN A 175 6.11 -15.65 4.97
CA ASN A 175 7.55 -15.80 4.77
C ASN A 175 8.29 -14.47 4.93
N PRO A 176 8.42 -13.95 6.17
CA PRO A 176 9.09 -12.68 6.44
C PRO A 176 10.57 -12.67 6.03
N GLN A 177 11.24 -13.81 6.11
CA GLN A 177 12.65 -13.94 5.71
C GLN A 177 12.83 -13.80 4.21
N GLY A 178 11.98 -14.47 3.41
CA GLY A 178 12.01 -14.37 1.95
C GLY A 178 11.72 -12.95 1.48
N LEU A 179 10.72 -12.30 2.09
CA LEU A 179 10.41 -10.90 1.81
C LEU A 179 11.57 -9.97 2.17
N ALA A 180 12.15 -10.12 3.36
CA ALA A 180 13.28 -9.31 3.82
C ALA A 180 14.51 -9.44 2.92
N GLN A 181 14.80 -10.64 2.41
CA GLN A 181 15.91 -10.89 1.47
C GLN A 181 15.70 -10.14 0.15
N LEU A 182 14.48 -10.15 -0.41
CA LEU A 182 14.18 -9.39 -1.63
C LEU A 182 14.30 -7.88 -1.39
N ILE A 183 13.79 -7.37 -0.27
CA ILE A 183 13.93 -5.96 0.07
C ILE A 183 15.40 -5.59 0.19
N ALA A 184 16.18 -6.33 0.97
CA ALA A 184 17.60 -6.01 1.25
C ALA A 184 18.47 -6.08 -0.01
N SER A 185 18.12 -6.90 -0.99
CA SER A 185 18.92 -7.04 -2.22
C SER A 185 18.65 -5.93 -3.24
N HIS A 186 17.65 -5.06 -3.02
CA HIS A 186 17.22 -4.04 -3.97
C HIS A 186 17.00 -2.65 -3.34
N SER A 187 17.32 -2.47 -2.05
CA SER A 187 17.18 -1.20 -1.32
C SER A 187 18.48 -0.43 -1.18
#